data_bb8784bb6fc8159b1b8158be7c45382f
#
_entry.id   bb8784bb6fc8159b1b8158be7c45382f
#
_cell.length_a   1.000
_cell.length_b   1.000
_cell.length_c   1.000
_cell.angle_alpha   90.00
_cell.angle_beta   90.00
_cell.angle_gamma   90.00
#
_symmetry.space_group_name_H-M   'P 1'
#
loop_
_entity.id
_entity.type
_entity.pdbx_description
1 polymer ?
#
loop_
_entity_poly.entity_id
_entity_poly.type
_entity_poly.pdbx_seq_one_letter_code
_entity_poly.pdbx_strand_id
1 'polypeptide(L)'
;MRLKKVTAKNGHTTYSIIRDYTKFDGKRTSTTFELLGDEEKLKERFGCINTIDIVQDYIDSLNQQIKENKEPIINVEFDPNKRIGKGMKRSFYSGHFFLRKIYYKLGIDKICQSIKDNYKFEFDINKVLECLVFSRIIWPSSKLSTFEQSREFIGDYDFDLQHVYRTLTYLSKEMNNIQKQLFDYSNIIINRNYKVIYYDCTNFFFYTEENDFQKYGISKQHQPLPLVQMGLFMDADGYPFAMNINPGNTSETKTMIPSEKEFLKEYNMKGKNIIVCTDAAMCTDEIKNFNIKDGRGFIITQSIKKLNDELQEFALDKTGWRILGNLKDIYNLEDVDDNFKKLHYNTIFYKEVQCETKSVNQTLIITFSYKYQEYQHKLKTHQLERAKKLVEEINKKNKNPKSKKDIEQIKITKNQNDPKRFIKQIKTTDNGEVASNVEYLIAEEIYKEEEKYNGLYGITTNLINDTETIIKVMKGRWEIEESFRIMKDEFDSGTVHLSREDRIKGHFITCYLSLFIYRYLEHQLNDKYTVHEIVSTLQKMKMLELKGKGYVPEYTRTDLTDDLHQFLGINTDNEIIDYKKIKKIFDSQKSKP
;
A
#
# COMPACT_ATOMS: atom_id res chain seq x y z
N MET A 1 9.24 35.42 -27.33
CA MET A 1 10.00 34.77 -28.41
C MET A 1 10.85 35.79 -29.11
N ARG A 2 11.91 35.40 -29.82
CA ARG A 2 12.78 36.32 -30.58
C ARG A 2 13.37 35.63 -31.79
N LEU A 3 13.73 36.42 -32.81
CA LEU A 3 14.44 35.92 -33.98
C LEU A 3 15.89 35.57 -33.64
N LYS A 4 16.37 34.44 -34.12
CA LYS A 4 17.78 34.03 -34.07
C LYS A 4 18.28 33.84 -35.48
N LYS A 5 19.40 34.54 -35.82
CA LYS A 5 20.14 34.40 -37.06
C LYS A 5 21.43 33.67 -36.79
N VAL A 6 21.76 32.68 -37.57
CA VAL A 6 23.03 31.93 -37.48
C VAL A 6 23.64 31.83 -38.86
N THR A 7 24.87 32.37 -38.98
CA THR A 7 25.61 32.28 -40.24
C THR A 7 26.74 31.26 -40.06
N ALA A 8 26.74 30.23 -40.86
CA ALA A 8 27.76 29.20 -40.86
C ALA A 8 29.07 29.71 -41.53
N LYS A 9 30.18 29.01 -41.31
CA LYS A 9 31.50 29.40 -41.86
C LYS A 9 31.54 29.45 -43.42
N ASN A 10 30.63 28.75 -44.09
CA ASN A 10 30.45 28.76 -45.52
C ASN A 10 29.61 29.94 -46.05
N GLY A 11 29.24 30.90 -45.19
CA GLY A 11 28.41 32.05 -45.54
C GLY A 11 26.90 31.79 -45.53
N HIS A 12 26.46 30.54 -45.41
CA HIS A 12 25.04 30.19 -45.39
C HIS A 12 24.36 30.66 -44.08
N THR A 13 23.27 31.41 -44.20
CA THR A 13 22.55 31.99 -43.05
C THR A 13 21.22 31.28 -42.87
N THR A 14 20.96 30.86 -41.66
CA THR A 14 19.67 30.28 -41.27
C THR A 14 18.97 31.11 -40.19
N TYR A 15 17.66 31.16 -40.27
CA TYR A 15 16.79 31.92 -39.36
C TYR A 15 15.91 30.97 -38.59
N SER A 16 15.69 31.28 -37.31
CA SER A 16 14.79 30.52 -36.44
C SER A 16 14.14 31.43 -35.40
N ILE A 17 12.94 31.12 -35.00
CA ILE A 17 12.30 31.72 -33.83
C ILE A 17 12.71 30.89 -32.63
N ILE A 18 13.28 31.54 -31.62
CA ILE A 18 13.67 30.88 -30.39
C ILE A 18 12.83 31.35 -29.20
N ARG A 19 12.61 30.44 -28.26
CA ARG A 19 11.94 30.71 -27.00
C ARG A 19 12.94 30.45 -25.86
N ASP A 20 13.16 31.47 -25.02
CA ASP A 20 14.00 31.33 -23.86
C ASP A 20 13.22 30.64 -22.72
N TYR A 21 13.86 29.72 -22.02
CA TYR A 21 13.31 29.04 -20.84
C TYR A 21 14.40 28.74 -19.82
N THR A 22 13.97 28.47 -18.58
CA THR A 22 14.86 28.06 -17.50
C THR A 22 14.71 26.57 -17.29
N LYS A 23 15.82 25.82 -17.34
CA LYS A 23 15.85 24.39 -17.02
C LYS A 23 15.49 24.14 -15.56
N PHE A 24 15.21 22.87 -15.18
CA PHE A 24 14.98 22.46 -13.80
C PHE A 24 16.16 22.81 -12.86
N ASP A 25 17.40 22.79 -13.38
CA ASP A 25 18.63 23.15 -12.67
C ASP A 25 18.82 24.68 -12.49
N GLY A 26 17.84 25.49 -12.88
CA GLY A 26 17.88 26.95 -12.80
C GLY A 26 18.61 27.64 -13.94
N LYS A 27 19.30 26.91 -14.84
CA LYS A 27 20.04 27.49 -15.95
C LYS A 27 19.09 28.01 -17.05
N ARG A 28 19.31 29.25 -17.45
CA ARG A 28 18.61 29.82 -18.61
C ARG A 28 19.15 29.22 -19.91
N THR A 29 18.27 28.82 -20.79
CA THR A 29 18.59 28.30 -22.12
C THR A 29 17.53 28.74 -23.11
N SER A 30 17.81 28.58 -24.40
CA SER A 30 16.85 28.84 -25.46
C SER A 30 16.60 27.60 -26.28
N THR A 31 15.40 27.48 -26.80
CA THR A 31 15.03 26.40 -27.70
C THR A 31 14.46 26.97 -28.98
N THR A 32 14.64 26.25 -30.08
CA THR A 32 14.05 26.62 -31.35
C THR A 32 12.56 26.33 -31.29
N PHE A 33 11.74 27.37 -31.36
CA PHE A 33 10.29 27.24 -31.45
C PHE A 33 9.91 26.86 -32.88
N GLU A 34 10.48 27.58 -33.87
CA GLU A 34 10.23 27.35 -35.27
C GLU A 34 11.51 27.59 -36.09
N LEU A 35 11.79 26.71 -37.05
CA LEU A 35 12.86 26.87 -38.01
C LEU A 35 12.30 27.54 -39.25
N LEU A 36 12.78 28.73 -39.55
CA LEU A 36 12.31 29.51 -40.71
C LEU A 36 13.11 29.19 -41.99
N GLY A 37 14.28 28.53 -41.82
CA GLY A 37 15.13 28.15 -42.97
C GLY A 37 16.14 29.23 -43.36
N ASP A 38 16.52 29.23 -44.61
CA ASP A 38 17.41 30.21 -45.22
C ASP A 38 16.65 31.44 -45.71
N GLU A 39 17.38 32.35 -46.32
CA GLU A 39 16.78 33.60 -46.80
C GLU A 39 15.77 33.41 -47.96
N GLU A 40 15.95 32.36 -48.78
CA GLU A 40 15.02 32.02 -49.85
C GLU A 40 13.70 31.51 -49.29
N LYS A 41 13.72 30.61 -48.36
CA LYS A 41 12.54 30.08 -47.63
C LYS A 41 11.82 31.18 -46.86
N LEU A 42 12.59 32.10 -46.27
CA LEU A 42 12.02 33.24 -45.57
C LEU A 42 11.22 34.13 -46.53
N LYS A 43 11.78 34.48 -47.69
CA LYS A 43 11.13 35.27 -48.71
C LYS A 43 9.94 34.57 -49.37
N GLU A 44 10.02 33.28 -49.56
CA GLU A 44 8.94 32.45 -50.07
C GLU A 44 7.70 32.52 -49.11
N ARG A 45 7.97 32.46 -47.80
CA ARG A 45 6.90 32.38 -46.79
C ARG A 45 6.36 33.76 -46.39
N PHE A 46 7.18 34.77 -46.27
CA PHE A 46 6.82 36.08 -45.72
C PHE A 46 6.81 37.22 -46.76
N GLY A 47 7.19 36.91 -48.02
CA GLY A 47 7.29 37.89 -49.10
C GLY A 47 8.70 38.46 -49.25
N CYS A 48 8.96 39.09 -50.40
CA CYS A 48 10.29 39.59 -50.77
C CYS A 48 10.56 41.04 -50.30
N ILE A 49 9.56 41.74 -49.82
CA ILE A 49 9.69 43.15 -49.38
C ILE A 49 9.57 43.22 -47.86
N ASN A 50 10.54 43.82 -47.18
CA ASN A 50 10.60 43.96 -45.73
C ASN A 50 10.42 42.64 -44.95
N THR A 51 10.96 41.54 -45.47
CA THR A 51 10.81 40.16 -44.93
C THR A 51 11.12 40.08 -43.43
N ILE A 52 12.17 40.78 -42.97
CA ILE A 52 12.58 40.76 -41.56
C ILE A 52 11.55 41.45 -40.66
N ASP A 53 10.98 42.57 -41.11
CA ASP A 53 9.96 43.32 -40.36
C ASP A 53 8.67 42.47 -40.23
N ILE A 54 8.27 41.81 -41.31
CA ILE A 54 7.10 40.89 -41.30
C ILE A 54 7.33 39.71 -40.35
N VAL A 55 8.53 39.16 -40.33
CA VAL A 55 8.89 38.12 -39.37
C VAL A 55 8.85 38.66 -37.94
N GLN A 56 9.28 39.89 -37.70
CA GLN A 56 9.19 40.50 -36.38
C GLN A 56 7.74 40.72 -35.96
N ASP A 57 6.88 41.23 -36.85
CA ASP A 57 5.44 41.39 -36.60
C ASP A 57 4.78 40.03 -36.29
N TYR A 58 5.17 38.96 -36.98
CA TYR A 58 4.73 37.62 -36.70
C TYR A 58 5.16 37.17 -35.29
N ILE A 59 6.42 37.42 -34.91
CA ILE A 59 6.92 37.12 -33.55
C ILE A 59 6.17 37.94 -32.49
N ASP A 60 5.88 39.20 -32.78
CA ASP A 60 5.16 40.05 -31.84
C ASP A 60 3.70 39.60 -31.68
N SER A 61 3.06 39.14 -32.77
CA SER A 61 1.73 38.52 -32.70
C SER A 61 1.73 37.26 -31.84
N LEU A 62 2.74 36.39 -31.96
CA LEU A 62 2.93 35.21 -31.12
C LEU A 62 3.14 35.60 -29.65
N ASN A 63 3.95 36.63 -29.39
CA ASN A 63 4.17 37.14 -28.04
C ASN A 63 2.89 37.74 -27.41
N GLN A 64 2.08 38.39 -28.20
CA GLN A 64 0.78 38.95 -27.77
C GLN A 64 -0.22 37.82 -27.46
N GLN A 65 -0.33 36.78 -28.30
CA GLN A 65 -1.15 35.59 -28.02
C GLN A 65 -0.79 34.96 -26.69
N ILE A 66 0.52 34.85 -26.38
CA ILE A 66 0.99 34.34 -25.10
C ILE A 66 0.55 35.25 -23.93
N LYS A 67 0.60 36.56 -24.10
CA LYS A 67 0.15 37.53 -23.08
C LYS A 67 -1.36 37.41 -22.82
N GLU A 68 -2.15 37.06 -23.83
CA GLU A 68 -3.59 36.86 -23.74
C GLU A 68 -3.98 35.47 -23.24
N ASN A 69 -3.03 34.69 -22.76
CA ASN A 69 -3.18 33.26 -22.36
C ASN A 69 -3.65 32.34 -23.51
N LYS A 70 -3.51 32.73 -24.75
CA LYS A 70 -3.72 31.89 -25.91
C LYS A 70 -2.35 31.30 -26.32
N GLU A 71 -2.15 30.03 -26.05
CA GLU A 71 -0.93 29.35 -26.51
C GLU A 71 -0.96 29.22 -28.05
N PRO A 72 0.13 29.60 -28.75
CA PRO A 72 0.18 29.49 -30.20
C PRO A 72 0.17 28.03 -30.66
N ILE A 73 -0.39 27.75 -31.81
CA ILE A 73 -0.32 26.43 -32.47
C ILE A 73 1.15 26.08 -32.72
N ILE A 74 1.57 24.91 -32.25
CA ILE A 74 2.94 24.42 -32.39
C ILE A 74 3.02 23.50 -33.61
N ASN A 75 3.78 23.90 -34.63
CA ASN A 75 4.07 23.03 -35.77
C ASN A 75 5.33 22.18 -35.48
N VAL A 76 5.22 20.87 -35.71
CA VAL A 76 6.31 19.90 -35.51
C VAL A 76 6.57 19.20 -36.85
N GLU A 77 7.78 19.36 -37.36
CA GLU A 77 8.25 18.68 -38.55
C GLU A 77 8.99 17.39 -38.17
N PHE A 78 8.60 16.29 -38.76
CA PHE A 78 9.30 15.01 -38.66
C PHE A 78 9.94 14.65 -40.00
N ASP A 79 11.22 14.34 -39.98
CA ASP A 79 11.96 13.82 -41.12
C ASP A 79 11.97 12.28 -41.05
N PRO A 80 11.27 11.56 -41.94
CA PRO A 80 11.23 10.09 -41.95
C PRO A 80 12.59 9.44 -42.23
N ASN A 81 13.55 10.20 -42.77
CA ASN A 81 14.91 9.69 -43.07
C ASN A 81 15.88 9.90 -41.90
N LYS A 82 15.52 10.67 -40.89
CA LYS A 82 16.35 10.98 -39.73
C LYS A 82 16.18 9.93 -38.62
N ARG A 83 17.23 9.17 -38.36
CA ARG A 83 17.23 8.18 -37.29
C ARG A 83 17.30 8.85 -35.93
N ILE A 84 16.65 8.22 -34.93
CA ILE A 84 16.77 8.60 -33.51
C ILE A 84 18.22 8.40 -33.05
N GLY A 85 18.77 9.36 -32.30
CA GLY A 85 20.13 9.27 -31.75
C GLY A 85 20.30 8.06 -30.81
N LYS A 86 21.44 7.37 -30.89
CA LYS A 86 21.76 6.27 -29.97
C LYS A 86 21.76 6.76 -28.53
N GLY A 87 21.08 6.03 -27.61
CA GLY A 87 20.98 6.39 -26.19
C GLY A 87 20.07 7.60 -25.88
N MET A 88 19.40 8.17 -26.89
CA MET A 88 18.52 9.30 -26.70
C MET A 88 17.19 8.85 -26.04
N LYS A 89 16.98 9.24 -24.81
CA LYS A 89 15.67 9.10 -24.13
C LYS A 89 14.71 10.14 -24.67
N ARG A 90 13.47 9.74 -24.94
CA ARG A 90 12.42 10.59 -25.50
C ARG A 90 11.11 10.49 -24.71
N SER A 91 10.83 9.34 -24.13
CA SER A 91 9.62 9.11 -23.33
C SER A 91 9.97 9.13 -21.86
N PHE A 92 9.19 9.88 -21.07
CA PHE A 92 9.39 10.10 -19.66
C PHE A 92 8.07 9.89 -18.91
N TYR A 93 8.16 9.49 -17.65
CA TYR A 93 7.00 9.28 -16.79
C TYR A 93 6.54 10.58 -16.14
N SER A 94 5.22 10.81 -16.13
CA SER A 94 4.57 11.98 -15.56
C SER A 94 3.57 11.63 -14.43
N GLY A 95 3.19 10.36 -14.27
CA GLY A 95 2.23 9.94 -13.23
C GLY A 95 2.64 10.34 -11.81
N HIS A 96 3.95 10.48 -11.55
CA HIS A 96 4.46 10.93 -10.27
C HIS A 96 4.08 12.39 -9.92
N PHE A 97 3.64 13.21 -10.86
CA PHE A 97 3.22 14.59 -10.57
C PHE A 97 2.08 14.65 -9.56
N PHE A 98 1.15 13.70 -9.64
CA PHE A 98 0.02 13.59 -8.72
C PHE A 98 0.48 13.22 -7.31
N LEU A 99 1.36 12.23 -7.20
CA LEU A 99 1.96 11.81 -5.93
C LEU A 99 2.82 12.90 -5.31
N ARG A 100 3.57 13.63 -6.16
CA ARG A 100 4.43 14.72 -5.74
C ARG A 100 3.65 15.86 -5.09
N LYS A 101 2.49 16.22 -5.63
CA LYS A 101 1.63 17.24 -5.02
C LYS A 101 1.19 16.84 -3.61
N ILE A 102 0.83 15.56 -3.42
CA ILE A 102 0.44 15.03 -2.10
C ILE A 102 1.64 15.03 -1.15
N TYR A 103 2.81 14.61 -1.63
CA TYR A 103 4.06 14.58 -0.88
C TYR A 103 4.39 15.95 -0.25
N TYR A 104 4.34 17.01 -1.04
CA TYR A 104 4.56 18.38 -0.56
C TYR A 104 3.41 18.89 0.34
N LYS A 105 2.18 18.54 0.01
CA LYS A 105 1.01 18.89 0.84
C LYS A 105 1.11 18.27 2.23
N LEU A 106 1.64 17.06 2.33
CA LEU A 106 1.91 16.35 3.59
C LEU A 106 3.17 16.87 4.34
N GLY A 107 3.88 17.84 3.78
CA GLY A 107 5.08 18.42 4.41
C GLY A 107 6.27 17.47 4.48
N ILE A 108 6.33 16.43 3.64
CA ILE A 108 7.44 15.46 3.68
C ILE A 108 8.77 16.13 3.27
N ASP A 109 8.74 17.14 2.42
CA ASP A 109 9.88 18.00 2.10
C ASP A 109 10.43 18.72 3.34
N LYS A 110 9.58 19.20 4.24
CA LYS A 110 9.95 19.84 5.51
C LYS A 110 10.59 18.82 6.47
N ILE A 111 10.05 17.58 6.49
CA ILE A 111 10.67 16.48 7.24
C ILE A 111 12.08 16.22 6.71
N CYS A 112 12.28 16.17 5.39
CA CYS A 112 13.59 16.03 4.77
C CYS A 112 14.54 17.19 5.15
N GLN A 113 14.04 18.42 5.20
CA GLN A 113 14.83 19.58 5.64
C GLN A 113 15.25 19.44 7.10
N SER A 114 14.35 19.02 8.00
CA SER A 114 14.68 18.75 9.41
C SER A 114 15.79 17.69 9.54
N ILE A 115 15.73 16.62 8.75
CA ILE A 115 16.79 15.60 8.74
C ILE A 115 18.11 16.21 8.25
N LYS A 116 18.08 17.02 7.19
CA LYS A 116 19.28 17.68 6.66
C LYS A 116 19.95 18.59 7.68
N ASP A 117 19.15 19.32 8.45
CA ASP A 117 19.64 20.24 9.49
C ASP A 117 20.34 19.48 10.63
N ASN A 118 19.85 18.27 10.95
CA ASN A 118 20.44 17.42 12.00
C ASN A 118 21.76 16.76 11.56
N TYR A 119 21.96 16.45 10.28
CA TYR A 119 23.03 15.55 9.82
C TYR A 119 23.98 16.15 8.78
N LYS A 120 24.09 17.39 8.55
CA LYS A 120 25.09 18.11 7.72
C LYS A 120 25.68 17.28 6.55
N PHE A 121 24.86 16.79 5.63
CA PHE A 121 25.30 16.12 4.41
C PHE A 121 25.02 17.00 3.16
N GLU A 122 25.78 16.78 2.09
CA GLU A 122 25.77 17.67 0.92
C GLU A 122 24.68 17.33 -0.12
N PHE A 123 24.26 16.06 -0.21
CA PHE A 123 23.28 15.64 -1.20
C PHE A 123 21.83 16.03 -0.81
N ASP A 124 20.97 16.13 -1.81
CA ASP A 124 19.55 16.45 -1.60
C ASP A 124 18.74 15.19 -1.24
N ILE A 125 18.55 14.97 0.07
CA ILE A 125 17.79 13.83 0.58
C ILE A 125 16.33 13.87 0.11
N ASN A 126 15.75 15.06 -0.12
CA ASN A 126 14.38 15.19 -0.56
C ASN A 126 14.19 14.59 -1.96
N LYS A 127 15.08 14.91 -2.92
CA LYS A 127 15.06 14.32 -4.27
C LYS A 127 15.16 12.79 -4.24
N VAL A 128 16.04 12.25 -3.37
CA VAL A 128 16.19 10.81 -3.23
C VAL A 128 14.93 10.17 -2.65
N LEU A 129 14.34 10.79 -1.61
CA LEU A 129 13.14 10.27 -0.97
C LEU A 129 11.91 10.36 -1.90
N GLU A 130 11.73 11.48 -2.62
CA GLU A 130 10.71 11.61 -3.66
C GLU A 130 10.76 10.40 -4.62
N CYS A 131 11.95 10.13 -5.15
CA CYS A 131 12.16 9.03 -6.08
C CYS A 131 11.85 7.66 -5.45
N LEU A 132 12.33 7.41 -4.23
CA LEU A 132 12.07 6.17 -3.50
C LEU A 132 10.59 5.94 -3.26
N VAL A 133 9.85 6.97 -2.87
CA VAL A 133 8.41 6.92 -2.56
C VAL A 133 7.59 6.74 -3.84
N PHE A 134 7.86 7.54 -4.88
CA PHE A 134 7.07 7.47 -6.13
C PHE A 134 7.32 6.16 -6.87
N SER A 135 8.58 5.71 -6.94
CA SER A 135 8.87 4.40 -7.54
C SER A 135 8.26 3.24 -6.75
N ARG A 136 8.12 3.38 -5.42
CA ARG A 136 7.48 2.32 -4.62
C ARG A 136 5.99 2.15 -4.95
N ILE A 137 5.31 3.23 -5.32
CA ILE A 137 3.90 3.20 -5.74
C ILE A 137 3.78 2.80 -7.20
N ILE A 138 4.57 3.42 -8.09
CA ILE A 138 4.39 3.28 -9.54
C ILE A 138 5.12 2.07 -10.10
N TRP A 139 6.41 1.88 -9.73
CA TRP A 139 7.24 0.75 -10.18
C TRP A 139 8.07 0.19 -9.05
N PRO A 140 7.43 -0.59 -8.18
CA PRO A 140 8.15 -1.24 -7.09
C PRO A 140 9.29 -2.12 -7.63
N SER A 141 10.51 -1.86 -7.15
CA SER A 141 11.71 -2.55 -7.62
C SER A 141 12.85 -2.48 -6.60
N SER A 142 14.00 -3.08 -6.95
CA SER A 142 15.21 -2.99 -6.14
C SER A 142 15.71 -1.54 -6.06
N LYS A 143 16.55 -1.22 -5.06
CA LYS A 143 17.11 0.13 -4.90
C LYS A 143 18.00 0.55 -6.08
N LEU A 144 18.69 -0.40 -6.70
CA LEU A 144 19.46 -0.16 -7.92
C LEU A 144 18.53 0.18 -9.10
N SER A 145 17.49 -0.62 -9.31
CA SER A 145 16.52 -0.37 -10.38
C SER A 145 15.75 0.94 -10.15
N THR A 146 15.36 1.25 -8.91
CA THR A 146 14.75 2.55 -8.56
C THR A 146 15.68 3.72 -8.91
N PHE A 147 16.99 3.59 -8.64
CA PHE A 147 17.99 4.59 -9.02
C PHE A 147 18.10 4.77 -10.54
N GLU A 148 18.08 3.68 -11.31
CA GLU A 148 18.11 3.73 -12.77
C GLU A 148 16.82 4.36 -13.35
N GLN A 149 15.65 3.98 -12.80
CA GLN A 149 14.34 4.51 -13.16
C GLN A 149 14.17 5.99 -12.82
N SER A 150 14.88 6.52 -11.80
CA SER A 150 14.78 7.93 -11.41
C SER A 150 15.05 8.88 -12.58
N ARG A 151 15.88 8.46 -13.52
CA ARG A 151 16.24 9.22 -14.72
C ARG A 151 15.14 9.21 -15.80
N GLU A 152 14.09 8.44 -15.60
CA GLU A 152 12.94 8.37 -16.51
C GLU A 152 11.77 9.23 -16.03
N PHE A 153 11.83 9.78 -14.82
CA PHE A 153 10.87 10.77 -14.36
C PHE A 153 11.15 12.14 -14.99
N ILE A 154 10.09 12.86 -15.34
CA ILE A 154 10.21 14.27 -15.67
C ILE A 154 10.61 15.02 -14.39
N GLY A 155 11.77 15.63 -14.36
CA GLY A 155 12.30 16.34 -13.20
C GLY A 155 13.82 16.37 -13.17
N ASP A 156 14.36 16.92 -12.09
CA ASP A 156 15.80 16.97 -11.83
C ASP A 156 16.13 16.01 -10.67
N TYR A 157 16.27 14.73 -11.01
CA TYR A 157 16.64 13.66 -10.08
C TYR A 157 18.12 13.28 -10.26
N ASP A 158 19.00 14.27 -10.11
CA ASP A 158 20.45 14.06 -10.17
C ASP A 158 20.99 13.73 -8.78
N PHE A 159 21.32 12.47 -8.57
CA PHE A 159 21.96 11.93 -7.37
C PHE A 159 22.63 10.58 -7.65
N ASP A 160 23.55 10.14 -6.80
CA ASP A 160 24.26 8.87 -6.93
C ASP A 160 23.56 7.72 -6.21
N LEU A 161 23.83 6.48 -6.64
CA LEU A 161 23.32 5.27 -5.98
C LEU A 161 23.69 5.21 -4.49
N GLN A 162 24.90 5.67 -4.11
CA GLN A 162 25.30 5.74 -2.70
C GLN A 162 24.38 6.62 -1.86
N HIS A 163 23.81 7.70 -2.45
CA HIS A 163 22.88 8.58 -1.76
C HIS A 163 21.57 7.87 -1.42
N VAL A 164 21.13 6.92 -2.26
CA VAL A 164 19.97 6.06 -1.98
C VAL A 164 20.18 5.27 -0.69
N TYR A 165 21.31 4.56 -0.56
CA TYR A 165 21.58 3.77 0.63
C TYR A 165 21.86 4.62 1.88
N ARG A 166 22.49 5.79 1.73
CA ARG A 166 22.68 6.74 2.84
C ARG A 166 21.34 7.31 3.31
N THR A 167 20.45 7.63 2.40
CA THR A 167 19.07 8.07 2.72
C THR A 167 18.36 7.04 3.58
N LEU A 168 18.37 5.76 3.20
CA LEU A 168 17.76 4.69 4.01
C LEU A 168 18.30 4.65 5.45
N THR A 169 19.63 4.85 5.61
CA THR A 169 20.26 4.90 6.94
C THR A 169 19.75 6.10 7.77
N TYR A 170 19.60 7.29 7.17
CA TYR A 170 19.08 8.46 7.87
C TYR A 170 17.58 8.33 8.18
N LEU A 171 16.78 7.78 7.26
CA LEU A 171 15.37 7.49 7.52
C LEU A 171 15.18 6.53 8.70
N SER A 172 16.06 5.54 8.83
CA SER A 172 16.02 4.61 9.97
C SER A 172 16.33 5.31 11.30
N LYS A 173 17.30 6.19 11.33
CA LYS A 173 17.69 6.94 12.54
C LYS A 173 16.58 7.89 13.01
N GLU A 174 15.85 8.47 12.06
CA GLU A 174 14.78 9.43 12.29
C GLU A 174 13.37 8.81 12.23
N MET A 175 13.28 7.48 12.32
CA MET A 175 12.03 6.74 12.10
C MET A 175 10.85 7.29 12.92
N ASN A 176 11.03 7.50 14.21
CA ASN A 176 9.97 8.01 15.10
C ASN A 176 9.66 9.48 14.80
N ASN A 177 10.70 10.28 14.58
CA ASN A 177 10.56 11.70 14.25
C ASN A 177 9.81 11.91 12.92
N ILE A 178 10.11 11.10 11.89
CA ILE A 178 9.40 11.13 10.59
C ILE A 178 7.92 10.83 10.79
N GLN A 179 7.58 9.78 11.52
CA GLN A 179 6.21 9.37 11.78
C GLN A 179 5.46 10.46 12.57
N LYS A 180 6.10 11.02 13.60
CA LYS A 180 5.52 12.10 14.42
C LYS A 180 5.26 13.37 13.59
N GLN A 181 6.23 13.81 12.80
CA GLN A 181 6.05 14.99 11.95
C GLN A 181 4.97 14.76 10.88
N LEU A 182 4.95 13.58 10.24
CA LEU A 182 3.88 13.25 9.29
C LEU A 182 2.50 13.24 9.95
N PHE A 183 2.41 12.71 11.18
CA PHE A 183 1.19 12.76 11.97
C PHE A 183 0.75 14.21 12.20
N ASP A 184 1.64 15.09 12.64
CA ASP A 184 1.32 16.49 12.91
C ASP A 184 0.90 17.24 11.62
N TYR A 185 1.64 17.09 10.53
CA TYR A 185 1.28 17.70 9.25
C TYR A 185 -0.03 17.17 8.69
N SER A 186 -0.28 15.86 8.80
CA SER A 186 -1.53 15.27 8.32
C SER A 186 -2.76 15.81 9.07
N ASN A 187 -2.63 16.11 10.37
CA ASN A 187 -3.71 16.72 11.16
C ASN A 187 -4.09 18.15 10.70
N ILE A 188 -3.19 18.85 10.02
CA ILE A 188 -3.48 20.18 9.47
C ILE A 188 -4.39 20.08 8.24
N ILE A 189 -4.26 19.01 7.45
CA ILE A 189 -4.92 18.84 6.15
C ILE A 189 -6.05 17.81 6.13
N ILE A 190 -6.11 16.95 7.16
CA ILE A 190 -7.09 15.88 7.31
C ILE A 190 -7.73 16.01 8.70
N ASN A 191 -9.05 16.00 8.74
CA ASN A 191 -9.77 15.86 10.02
C ASN A 191 -9.79 14.38 10.43
N ARG A 192 -8.69 13.91 11.04
CA ARG A 192 -8.47 12.51 11.39
C ARG A 192 -9.32 12.04 12.57
N ASN A 193 -9.83 10.83 12.49
CA ASN A 193 -10.67 10.24 13.54
C ASN A 193 -9.89 9.23 14.39
N TYR A 194 -9.42 9.66 15.54
CA TYR A 194 -8.67 8.84 16.51
C TYR A 194 -9.53 8.14 17.56
N LYS A 195 -10.85 8.18 17.43
CA LYS A 195 -11.73 7.47 18.39
C LYS A 195 -11.49 5.97 18.39
N VAL A 196 -11.14 5.42 17.22
CA VAL A 196 -10.77 4.03 17.05
C VAL A 196 -9.38 3.95 16.46
N ILE A 197 -8.56 3.08 17.02
CA ILE A 197 -7.22 2.76 16.54
C ILE A 197 -7.17 1.27 16.23
N TYR A 198 -6.90 0.93 14.99
CA TYR A 198 -6.65 -0.43 14.56
C TYR A 198 -5.17 -0.75 14.70
N TYR A 199 -4.84 -1.93 15.21
CA TYR A 199 -3.49 -2.47 15.23
C TYR A 199 -3.47 -3.89 14.73
N ASP A 200 -2.54 -4.19 13.85
CA ASP A 200 -2.26 -5.55 13.39
C ASP A 200 -0.78 -5.69 12.99
N CYS A 201 -0.30 -6.93 12.89
CA CYS A 201 1.05 -7.27 12.49
C CYS A 201 1.08 -8.10 11.22
N THR A 202 2.13 -7.90 10.43
CA THR A 202 2.42 -8.76 9.29
C THR A 202 3.90 -9.06 9.18
N ASN A 203 4.25 -10.09 8.38
CA ASN A 203 5.63 -10.54 8.18
C ASN A 203 6.06 -10.28 6.74
N PHE A 204 7.34 -9.88 6.58
CA PHE A 204 8.00 -9.72 5.29
C PHE A 204 9.21 -10.67 5.24
N PHE A 205 9.42 -11.34 4.10
CA PHE A 205 10.45 -12.34 3.90
C PHE A 205 11.69 -11.77 3.25
N PHE A 206 12.83 -12.43 3.53
CA PHE A 206 14.10 -12.03 2.97
C PHE A 206 14.78 -13.23 2.32
N TYR A 207 15.30 -13.07 1.13
CA TYR A 207 16.16 -14.05 0.45
C TYR A 207 17.61 -13.88 0.88
N THR A 208 17.84 -13.84 2.18
CA THR A 208 19.16 -13.70 2.81
C THR A 208 19.31 -14.74 3.90
N GLU A 209 20.53 -14.93 4.38
CA GLU A 209 20.78 -15.75 5.57
C GLU A 209 20.22 -15.08 6.83
N GLU A 210 19.95 -15.89 7.86
CA GLU A 210 19.52 -15.41 9.17
C GLU A 210 20.59 -14.52 9.80
N ASN A 211 20.18 -13.43 10.45
CA ASN A 211 21.02 -12.55 11.24
C ASN A 211 20.28 -12.11 12.53
N ASP A 212 20.82 -11.14 13.27
CA ASP A 212 20.19 -10.71 14.53
C ASP A 212 18.81 -10.07 14.37
N PHE A 213 18.50 -9.54 13.22
CA PHE A 213 17.24 -8.86 12.92
C PHE A 213 16.30 -9.70 12.04
N GLN A 214 16.84 -10.31 10.99
CA GLN A 214 16.12 -11.21 10.10
C GLN A 214 16.16 -12.62 10.69
N LYS A 215 15.06 -13.04 11.35
CA LYS A 215 14.97 -14.30 12.09
C LYS A 215 13.93 -15.24 11.49
N TYR A 216 14.20 -16.55 11.59
CA TYR A 216 13.14 -17.52 11.36
C TYR A 216 12.06 -17.39 12.44
N GLY A 217 10.80 -17.32 12.03
CA GLY A 217 9.65 -17.14 12.90
C GLY A 217 8.40 -17.81 12.36
N ILE A 218 7.25 -17.54 12.97
CA ILE A 218 5.97 -18.07 12.51
C ILE A 218 5.58 -17.35 11.22
N SER A 219 5.77 -18.05 10.10
CA SER A 219 5.44 -17.56 8.78
C SER A 219 3.94 -17.68 8.50
N LYS A 220 3.23 -16.56 8.32
CA LYS A 220 1.82 -16.55 7.90
C LYS A 220 1.61 -17.14 6.49
N GLN A 221 2.68 -17.18 5.66
CA GLN A 221 2.67 -17.70 4.28
C GLN A 221 3.41 -19.04 4.14
N HIS A 222 3.83 -19.67 5.26
CA HIS A 222 4.54 -20.95 5.29
C HIS A 222 5.84 -21.00 4.47
N GLN A 223 6.49 -19.84 4.27
CA GLN A 223 7.79 -19.76 3.61
C GLN A 223 8.92 -20.08 4.60
N PRO A 224 9.88 -20.96 4.25
CA PRO A 224 11.01 -21.29 5.08
C PRO A 224 12.16 -20.27 4.93
N LEU A 225 11.87 -19.00 5.11
CA LEU A 225 12.80 -17.88 4.94
C LEU A 225 12.85 -17.04 6.21
N PRO A 226 13.99 -16.39 6.52
CA PRO A 226 14.06 -15.39 7.55
C PRO A 226 13.07 -14.26 7.28
N LEU A 227 12.48 -13.72 8.32
CA LEU A 227 11.47 -12.69 8.23
C LEU A 227 11.71 -11.54 9.21
N VAL A 228 11.04 -10.43 8.95
CA VAL A 228 10.93 -9.28 9.83
C VAL A 228 9.44 -9.03 10.06
N GLN A 229 9.07 -8.69 11.28
CA GLN A 229 7.70 -8.38 11.65
C GLN A 229 7.47 -6.88 11.63
N MET A 230 6.38 -6.45 10.99
CA MET A 230 5.89 -5.07 10.99
C MET A 230 4.56 -5.00 11.72
N GLY A 231 4.48 -4.15 12.73
CA GLY A 231 3.21 -3.71 13.33
C GLY A 231 2.81 -2.36 12.74
N LEU A 232 1.53 -2.18 12.48
CA LEU A 232 0.96 -0.96 11.91
C LEU A 232 -0.20 -0.48 12.78
N PHE A 233 -0.24 0.82 13.04
CA PHE A 233 -1.38 1.50 13.65
C PHE A 233 -2.08 2.36 12.61
N MET A 234 -3.41 2.25 12.57
CA MET A 234 -4.27 3.04 11.67
C MET A 234 -5.41 3.67 12.46
N ASP A 235 -5.86 4.82 12.01
CA ASP A 235 -7.05 5.47 12.58
C ASP A 235 -8.36 4.91 12.00
N ALA A 236 -9.48 5.43 12.46
CA ALA A 236 -10.81 4.98 12.06
C ALA A 236 -11.13 5.22 10.57
N ASP A 237 -10.41 6.13 9.93
CA ASP A 237 -10.59 6.49 8.53
C ASP A 237 -9.58 5.78 7.60
N GLY A 238 -8.82 4.81 8.12
CA GLY A 238 -7.88 4.01 7.32
C GLY A 238 -6.54 4.68 7.02
N TYR A 239 -6.20 5.79 7.68
CA TYR A 239 -4.87 6.40 7.54
C TYR A 239 -3.87 5.78 8.51
N PRO A 240 -2.70 5.33 8.03
CA PRO A 240 -1.63 4.90 8.90
C PRO A 240 -1.08 6.07 9.72
N PHE A 241 -0.69 5.86 10.98
CA PHE A 241 -0.11 6.92 11.78
C PHE A 241 1.10 6.50 12.61
N ALA A 242 1.29 5.20 12.83
CA ALA A 242 2.50 4.68 13.46
C ALA A 242 2.79 3.27 12.97
N MET A 243 4.06 2.92 12.91
CA MET A 243 4.52 1.57 12.65
C MET A 243 5.73 1.22 13.52
N ASN A 244 5.92 -0.06 13.76
CA ASN A 244 7.15 -0.59 14.33
C ASN A 244 7.68 -1.74 13.47
N ILE A 245 8.99 -1.99 13.56
CA ILE A 245 9.65 -3.10 12.88
C ILE A 245 10.46 -3.88 13.90
N ASN A 246 10.20 -5.18 13.99
CA ASN A 246 10.77 -6.07 14.97
C ASN A 246 11.44 -7.28 14.31
N PRO A 247 12.38 -7.96 15.01
CA PRO A 247 12.92 -9.24 14.57
C PRO A 247 11.80 -10.26 14.30
N GLY A 248 12.00 -11.10 13.29
CA GLY A 248 10.96 -12.00 12.78
C GLY A 248 10.45 -13.08 13.73
N ASN A 249 11.19 -13.38 14.79
CA ASN A 249 10.80 -14.33 15.84
C ASN A 249 10.10 -13.66 17.04
N THR A 250 9.80 -12.36 16.95
CA THR A 250 9.11 -11.62 18.03
C THR A 250 7.62 -11.96 18.03
N SER A 251 7.07 -12.21 19.21
CA SER A 251 5.62 -12.44 19.35
C SER A 251 4.84 -11.14 19.18
N GLU A 252 3.77 -11.17 18.40
CA GLU A 252 2.87 -10.03 18.17
C GLU A 252 2.34 -9.42 19.49
N THR A 253 2.02 -10.26 20.47
CA THR A 253 1.54 -9.81 21.79
C THR A 253 2.59 -9.01 22.57
N LYS A 254 3.87 -9.34 22.40
CA LYS A 254 4.96 -8.64 23.10
C LYS A 254 5.32 -7.29 22.47
N THR A 255 4.94 -7.06 21.21
CA THR A 255 5.26 -5.81 20.50
C THR A 255 4.20 -4.75 20.67
N MET A 256 2.94 -5.12 20.90
CA MET A 256 1.82 -4.19 20.94
C MET A 256 1.93 -3.17 22.08
N ILE A 257 2.02 -3.62 23.33
CA ILE A 257 2.04 -2.73 24.51
C ILE A 257 3.20 -1.73 24.47
N PRO A 258 4.46 -2.13 24.21
CA PRO A 258 5.57 -1.17 24.08
C PRO A 258 5.32 -0.12 23.01
N SER A 259 4.87 -0.55 21.83
CA SER A 259 4.62 0.34 20.70
C SER A 259 3.44 1.29 20.97
N GLU A 260 2.37 0.78 21.59
CA GLU A 260 1.23 1.60 21.98
C GLU A 260 1.63 2.66 23.03
N LYS A 261 2.44 2.30 24.02
CA LYS A 261 2.99 3.25 25.00
C LYS A 261 3.81 4.36 24.36
N GLU A 262 4.66 3.98 23.39
CA GLU A 262 5.54 4.90 22.69
C GLU A 262 4.73 5.94 21.91
N PHE A 263 3.80 5.51 21.03
CA PHE A 263 3.02 6.46 20.26
C PHE A 263 2.07 7.32 21.10
N LEU A 264 1.43 6.74 22.14
CA LEU A 264 0.57 7.51 23.04
C LEU A 264 1.33 8.66 23.73
N LYS A 265 2.60 8.41 24.08
CA LYS A 265 3.49 9.42 24.65
C LYS A 265 3.90 10.46 23.62
N GLU A 266 4.42 10.01 22.47
CA GLU A 266 4.99 10.89 21.43
C GLU A 266 3.93 11.76 20.74
N TYR A 267 2.71 11.23 20.57
CA TYR A 267 1.62 11.93 19.87
C TYR A 267 0.66 12.67 20.81
N ASN A 268 1.01 12.77 22.11
CA ASN A 268 0.20 13.43 23.13
C ASN A 268 -1.26 12.91 23.20
N MET A 269 -1.42 11.59 23.07
CA MET A 269 -2.72 10.94 23.05
C MET A 269 -3.13 10.34 24.41
N LYS A 270 -2.33 10.50 25.45
CA LYS A 270 -2.69 10.09 26.82
C LYS A 270 -3.98 10.75 27.29
N GLY A 271 -4.85 9.99 27.95
CA GLY A 271 -6.11 10.49 28.51
C GLY A 271 -7.21 10.81 27.49
N LYS A 272 -7.02 10.48 26.21
CA LYS A 272 -8.10 10.55 25.21
C LYS A 272 -8.94 9.27 25.26
N ASN A 273 -10.25 9.40 25.06
CA ASN A 273 -11.16 8.26 24.92
C ASN A 273 -10.87 7.54 23.60
N ILE A 274 -9.95 6.59 23.63
CA ILE A 274 -9.51 5.79 22.47
C ILE A 274 -10.03 4.38 22.64
N ILE A 275 -10.49 3.79 21.56
CA ILE A 275 -10.84 2.38 21.43
C ILE A 275 -9.77 1.70 20.61
N VAL A 276 -9.11 0.69 21.18
CA VAL A 276 -8.10 -0.10 20.47
C VAL A 276 -8.76 -1.36 19.91
N CYS A 277 -8.68 -1.53 18.60
CA CYS A 277 -9.29 -2.64 17.87
C CYS A 277 -8.19 -3.57 17.30
N THR A 278 -8.22 -4.86 17.67
CA THR A 278 -7.18 -5.82 17.29
C THR A 278 -7.76 -7.19 16.95
N ASP A 279 -6.91 -8.08 16.44
CA ASP A 279 -7.26 -9.45 16.10
C ASP A 279 -7.20 -10.42 17.31
N ALA A 280 -7.52 -11.69 17.06
CA ALA A 280 -7.56 -12.73 18.10
C ALA A 280 -6.18 -13.11 18.68
N ALA A 281 -5.07 -12.79 18.01
CA ALA A 281 -3.73 -13.03 18.53
C ALA A 281 -3.43 -12.11 19.72
N MET A 282 -4.02 -10.90 19.72
CA MET A 282 -3.88 -9.89 20.79
C MET A 282 -4.93 -10.06 21.91
N CYS A 283 -5.76 -11.10 21.90
CA CYS A 283 -6.82 -11.31 22.89
C CYS A 283 -6.26 -11.89 24.20
N THR A 284 -5.46 -11.10 24.91
CA THR A 284 -4.87 -11.45 26.21
C THR A 284 -5.32 -10.52 27.30
N ASP A 285 -5.44 -11.03 28.53
CA ASP A 285 -5.82 -10.22 29.69
C ASP A 285 -4.80 -9.09 29.95
N GLU A 286 -3.53 -9.28 29.62
CA GLU A 286 -2.48 -8.27 29.76
C GLU A 286 -2.79 -7.03 28.87
N ILE A 287 -3.11 -7.25 27.59
CA ILE A 287 -3.45 -6.18 26.64
C ILE A 287 -4.77 -5.51 27.04
N LYS A 288 -5.79 -6.27 27.43
CA LYS A 288 -7.06 -5.74 27.91
C LYS A 288 -6.89 -4.85 29.13
N ASN A 289 -6.19 -5.34 30.16
CA ASN A 289 -5.91 -4.60 31.39
C ASN A 289 -5.06 -3.35 31.15
N PHE A 290 -4.10 -3.42 30.24
CA PHE A 290 -3.29 -2.26 29.87
C PHE A 290 -4.16 -1.12 29.33
N ASN A 291 -5.12 -1.44 28.46
CA ASN A 291 -6.05 -0.45 27.92
C ASN A 291 -7.02 0.08 28.98
N ILE A 292 -7.62 -0.79 29.78
CA ILE A 292 -8.56 -0.41 30.86
C ILE A 292 -7.92 0.53 31.90
N LYS A 293 -6.69 0.23 32.34
CA LYS A 293 -5.98 1.03 33.34
C LYS A 293 -5.79 2.49 32.95
N ASP A 294 -5.65 2.74 31.66
CA ASP A 294 -5.48 4.10 31.12
C ASP A 294 -6.81 4.72 30.63
N GLY A 295 -7.97 4.12 30.98
CA GLY A 295 -9.30 4.60 30.61
C GLY A 295 -9.65 4.41 29.13
N ARG A 296 -8.95 3.52 28.41
CA ARG A 296 -9.23 3.20 27.01
C ARG A 296 -10.20 2.04 26.89
N GLY A 297 -10.95 2.03 25.78
CA GLY A 297 -11.76 0.89 25.37
C GLY A 297 -10.95 -0.11 24.54
N PHE A 298 -11.42 -1.34 24.51
CA PHE A 298 -10.93 -2.32 23.56
C PHE A 298 -12.07 -3.02 22.82
N ILE A 299 -11.82 -3.40 21.56
CA ILE A 299 -12.66 -4.29 20.76
C ILE A 299 -11.72 -5.32 20.15
N ILE A 300 -11.81 -6.58 20.55
CA ILE A 300 -10.85 -7.63 20.16
C ILE A 300 -11.59 -8.85 19.63
N THR A 301 -11.12 -9.40 18.54
CA THR A 301 -11.62 -10.69 18.05
C THR A 301 -11.37 -11.77 19.09
N GLN A 302 -12.40 -12.54 19.44
CA GLN A 302 -12.35 -13.66 20.38
C GLN A 302 -12.50 -15.00 19.65
N SER A 303 -11.51 -15.87 19.77
CA SER A 303 -11.66 -17.24 19.27
C SER A 303 -12.67 -18.00 20.10
N ILE A 304 -13.80 -18.40 19.51
CA ILE A 304 -14.88 -19.11 20.21
C ILE A 304 -14.39 -20.46 20.73
N LYS A 305 -13.55 -21.17 19.99
CA LYS A 305 -12.96 -22.46 20.39
C LYS A 305 -12.00 -22.38 21.61
N LYS A 306 -11.60 -21.16 22.01
CA LYS A 306 -10.75 -20.94 23.18
C LYS A 306 -11.54 -20.46 24.42
N LEU A 307 -12.83 -20.29 24.29
CA LEU A 307 -13.71 -19.97 25.41
C LEU A 307 -13.86 -21.20 26.34
N ASN A 308 -14.31 -20.99 27.56
CA ASN A 308 -14.76 -22.06 28.45
C ASN A 308 -16.01 -22.73 27.89
N ASP A 309 -16.37 -23.90 28.44
CA ASP A 309 -17.46 -24.74 27.93
C ASP A 309 -18.81 -24.00 27.96
N GLU A 310 -19.11 -23.27 29.03
CA GLU A 310 -20.35 -22.48 29.18
C GLU A 310 -20.50 -21.43 28.09
N LEU A 311 -19.45 -20.68 27.78
CA LEU A 311 -19.46 -19.65 26.73
C LEU A 311 -19.43 -20.26 25.32
N GLN A 312 -18.84 -21.46 25.15
CA GLN A 312 -18.93 -22.21 23.89
C GLN A 312 -20.37 -22.70 23.65
N GLU A 313 -21.02 -23.26 24.67
CA GLU A 313 -22.44 -23.66 24.60
C GLU A 313 -23.32 -22.46 24.29
N PHE A 314 -23.12 -21.32 24.98
CA PHE A 314 -23.81 -20.08 24.64
C PHE A 314 -23.60 -19.71 23.16
N ALA A 315 -22.38 -19.77 22.65
CA ALA A 315 -22.09 -19.42 21.26
C ALA A 315 -22.76 -20.36 20.25
N LEU A 316 -22.84 -21.65 20.55
CA LEU A 316 -23.42 -22.70 19.68
C LEU A 316 -24.94 -22.79 19.77
N ASP A 317 -25.54 -22.32 20.85
CA ASP A 317 -27.00 -22.28 21.00
C ASP A 317 -27.63 -21.49 19.84
N LYS A 318 -28.68 -22.05 19.25
CA LYS A 318 -29.41 -21.48 18.10
C LYS A 318 -30.51 -20.52 18.48
N THR A 319 -30.76 -20.32 19.78
CA THR A 319 -31.81 -19.43 20.32
C THR A 319 -31.26 -18.07 20.71
N GLY A 320 -32.14 -17.08 20.90
CA GLY A 320 -31.79 -15.77 21.44
C GLY A 320 -31.08 -14.82 20.48
N TRP A 321 -31.09 -15.08 19.18
CA TRP A 321 -30.45 -14.23 18.18
C TRP A 321 -31.27 -12.98 17.85
N ARG A 322 -30.61 -11.88 17.63
CA ARG A 322 -31.17 -10.59 17.19
C ARG A 322 -30.53 -10.18 15.87
N ILE A 323 -31.22 -9.34 15.11
CA ILE A 323 -30.69 -8.74 13.87
C ILE A 323 -30.23 -7.31 14.18
N LEU A 324 -29.10 -6.90 13.58
CA LEU A 324 -28.65 -5.50 13.66
C LEU A 324 -29.72 -4.55 13.13
N GLY A 325 -30.01 -3.49 13.88
CA GLY A 325 -31.07 -2.52 13.55
C GLY A 325 -32.49 -2.94 13.99
N ASN A 326 -32.67 -4.16 14.51
CA ASN A 326 -33.96 -4.63 15.03
C ASN A 326 -33.78 -5.29 16.41
N LEU A 327 -33.95 -4.50 17.46
CA LEU A 327 -33.78 -4.93 18.85
C LEU A 327 -35.00 -5.69 19.41
N LYS A 328 -36.17 -5.66 18.72
CA LYS A 328 -37.42 -6.18 19.26
C LYS A 328 -37.60 -7.68 18.99
N ASP A 329 -37.13 -8.13 17.85
CA ASP A 329 -37.36 -9.51 17.41
C ASP A 329 -36.23 -10.43 17.85
N ILE A 330 -36.61 -11.57 18.42
CA ILE A 330 -35.69 -12.64 18.82
C ILE A 330 -35.89 -13.80 17.87
N TYR A 331 -34.83 -14.30 17.29
CA TYR A 331 -34.84 -15.38 16.29
C TYR A 331 -34.29 -16.67 16.89
N ASN A 332 -34.95 -17.78 16.51
CA ASN A 332 -34.40 -19.11 16.67
C ASN A 332 -33.88 -19.58 15.31
N LEU A 333 -32.62 -19.97 15.23
CA LEU A 333 -31.96 -20.42 13.98
C LEU A 333 -31.85 -21.95 13.87
N GLU A 334 -32.58 -22.72 14.70
CA GLU A 334 -32.48 -24.18 14.73
C GLU A 334 -33.19 -24.83 13.52
N ASP A 335 -34.45 -24.47 13.29
CA ASP A 335 -35.31 -25.11 12.27
C ASP A 335 -35.78 -24.12 11.19
N VAL A 336 -34.83 -23.35 10.64
CA VAL A 336 -35.13 -22.36 9.60
C VAL A 336 -35.14 -23.01 8.21
N ASP A 337 -36.11 -22.65 7.39
CA ASP A 337 -36.24 -23.12 6.03
C ASP A 337 -35.26 -22.43 5.05
N ASP A 338 -35.17 -22.94 3.84
CA ASP A 338 -34.28 -22.39 2.83
C ASP A 338 -34.70 -20.99 2.35
N ASN A 339 -35.98 -20.64 2.45
CA ASN A 339 -36.47 -19.30 2.10
C ASN A 339 -35.97 -18.27 3.12
N PHE A 340 -36.06 -18.61 4.41
CA PHE A 340 -35.49 -17.77 5.48
C PHE A 340 -33.99 -17.56 5.30
N LYS A 341 -33.23 -18.63 4.99
CA LYS A 341 -31.79 -18.54 4.76
C LYS A 341 -31.45 -17.64 3.57
N LYS A 342 -32.21 -17.74 2.47
CA LYS A 342 -32.04 -16.87 1.29
C LYS A 342 -32.37 -15.42 1.60
N LEU A 343 -33.47 -15.16 2.30
CA LEU A 343 -33.89 -13.80 2.68
C LEU A 343 -32.84 -13.14 3.58
N HIS A 344 -32.28 -13.88 4.52
CA HIS A 344 -31.32 -13.41 5.51
C HIS A 344 -29.88 -13.75 5.17
N TYR A 345 -29.55 -14.05 3.90
CA TYR A 345 -28.20 -14.46 3.49
C TYR A 345 -27.08 -13.47 3.88
N ASN A 346 -27.33 -12.18 3.70
CA ASN A 346 -26.39 -11.12 4.05
C ASN A 346 -26.62 -10.52 5.45
N THR A 347 -27.64 -11.00 6.17
CA THR A 347 -28.00 -10.50 7.50
C THR A 347 -26.96 -10.96 8.52
N ILE A 348 -26.64 -10.08 9.47
CA ILE A 348 -25.84 -10.41 10.63
C ILE A 348 -26.76 -10.55 11.83
N PHE A 349 -26.82 -11.75 12.35
CA PHE A 349 -27.42 -12.05 13.64
C PHE A 349 -26.38 -11.86 14.73
N TYR A 350 -26.78 -11.44 15.92
CA TYR A 350 -25.91 -11.34 17.07
C TYR A 350 -26.60 -11.71 18.37
N LYS A 351 -25.82 -12.08 19.34
CA LYS A 351 -26.20 -12.20 20.76
C LYS A 351 -25.02 -11.85 21.64
N GLU A 352 -25.27 -11.47 22.86
CA GLU A 352 -24.27 -10.99 23.78
C GLU A 352 -24.47 -11.51 25.19
N VAL A 353 -23.38 -11.63 25.94
CA VAL A 353 -23.36 -12.02 27.34
C VAL A 353 -22.25 -11.30 28.08
N GLN A 354 -22.54 -10.88 29.29
CA GLN A 354 -21.52 -10.39 30.21
C GLN A 354 -20.72 -11.57 30.73
N CYS A 355 -19.40 -11.45 30.66
CA CYS A 355 -18.51 -12.49 31.14
C CYS A 355 -17.28 -11.89 31.80
N GLU A 356 -16.65 -12.66 32.65
CA GLU A 356 -15.45 -12.29 33.37
C GLU A 356 -14.31 -13.27 33.04
N THR A 357 -13.13 -12.75 32.77
CA THR A 357 -11.89 -13.52 32.84
C THR A 357 -11.33 -13.38 34.25
N LYS A 358 -10.13 -13.95 34.50
CA LYS A 358 -9.48 -13.83 35.83
C LYS A 358 -9.29 -12.38 36.30
N SER A 359 -9.30 -11.40 35.40
CA SER A 359 -8.94 -10.03 35.74
C SER A 359 -9.69 -8.96 34.94
N VAL A 360 -10.61 -9.34 34.04
CA VAL A 360 -11.29 -8.39 33.14
C VAL A 360 -12.78 -8.70 33.07
N ASN A 361 -13.62 -7.73 33.45
CA ASN A 361 -15.05 -7.73 33.14
C ASN A 361 -15.26 -7.25 31.70
N GLN A 362 -15.97 -8.01 30.88
CA GLN A 362 -16.15 -7.73 29.46
C GLN A 362 -17.48 -8.26 28.94
N THR A 363 -17.91 -7.75 27.81
CA THR A 363 -19.02 -8.29 27.04
C THR A 363 -18.48 -9.20 25.94
N LEU A 364 -18.96 -10.41 25.84
CA LEU A 364 -18.77 -11.31 24.70
C LEU A 364 -19.95 -11.12 23.75
N ILE A 365 -19.66 -10.73 22.52
CA ILE A 365 -20.62 -10.62 21.43
C ILE A 365 -20.31 -11.72 20.43
N ILE A 366 -21.30 -12.56 20.13
CA ILE A 366 -21.22 -13.57 19.09
C ILE A 366 -22.07 -13.11 17.92
N THR A 367 -21.50 -13.09 16.72
CA THR A 367 -22.22 -12.83 15.49
C THR A 367 -22.34 -14.09 14.64
N PHE A 368 -23.41 -14.20 13.85
CA PHE A 368 -23.62 -15.27 12.89
C PHE A 368 -24.12 -14.71 11.56
N SER A 369 -23.71 -15.32 10.45
CA SER A 369 -24.19 -14.99 9.12
C SER A 369 -24.17 -16.22 8.21
N TYR A 370 -25.24 -16.46 7.43
CA TYR A 370 -25.29 -17.55 6.45
C TYR A 370 -24.25 -17.41 5.36
N LYS A 371 -23.97 -16.19 4.89
CA LYS A 371 -22.90 -15.90 3.94
C LYS A 371 -21.53 -16.34 4.45
N TYR A 372 -21.23 -16.03 5.71
CA TYR A 372 -19.95 -16.41 6.33
C TYR A 372 -19.88 -17.91 6.61
N GLN A 373 -21.01 -18.52 6.97
CA GLN A 373 -21.14 -19.97 7.14
C GLN A 373 -20.82 -20.73 5.84
N GLU A 374 -21.42 -20.30 4.72
CA GLU A 374 -21.17 -20.89 3.40
C GLU A 374 -19.71 -20.70 2.96
N TYR A 375 -19.15 -19.51 3.17
CA TYR A 375 -17.74 -19.23 2.88
C TYR A 375 -16.80 -20.17 3.65
N GLN A 376 -17.00 -20.30 4.97
CA GLN A 376 -16.19 -21.18 5.81
C GLN A 376 -16.38 -22.66 5.46
N HIS A 377 -17.59 -23.08 5.14
CA HIS A 377 -17.87 -24.44 4.69
C HIS A 377 -17.11 -24.76 3.39
N LYS A 378 -17.18 -23.89 2.37
CA LYS A 378 -16.44 -24.06 1.12
C LYS A 378 -14.92 -24.14 1.36
N LEU A 379 -14.38 -23.27 2.19
CA LEU A 379 -12.96 -23.26 2.53
C LEU A 379 -12.53 -24.57 3.19
N LYS A 380 -13.30 -25.05 4.18
CA LYS A 380 -13.00 -26.30 4.90
C LYS A 380 -13.15 -27.52 3.99
N THR A 381 -14.15 -27.54 3.12
CA THR A 381 -14.35 -28.62 2.13
C THR A 381 -13.13 -28.72 1.20
N HIS A 382 -12.63 -27.61 0.67
CA HIS A 382 -11.40 -27.60 -0.14
C HIS A 382 -10.16 -28.10 0.65
N GLN A 383 -10.07 -27.74 1.92
CA GLN A 383 -8.98 -28.23 2.77
C GLN A 383 -9.11 -29.74 3.02
N LEU A 384 -10.32 -30.26 3.24
CA LEU A 384 -10.58 -31.68 3.41
C LEU A 384 -10.23 -32.47 2.14
N GLU A 385 -10.61 -31.96 0.95
CA GLU A 385 -10.24 -32.58 -0.33
C GLU A 385 -8.72 -32.66 -0.53
N ARG A 386 -8.00 -31.58 -0.16
CA ARG A 386 -6.53 -31.58 -0.19
C ARG A 386 -5.93 -32.59 0.79
N ALA A 387 -6.52 -32.72 2.00
CA ALA A 387 -6.11 -33.73 2.97
C ALA A 387 -6.35 -35.16 2.45
N LYS A 388 -7.52 -35.43 1.81
CA LYS A 388 -7.84 -36.72 1.18
C LYS A 388 -6.81 -37.10 0.12
N LYS A 389 -6.50 -36.19 -0.81
CA LYS A 389 -5.45 -36.42 -1.84
C LYS A 389 -4.10 -36.74 -1.24
N LEU A 390 -3.69 -35.99 -0.22
CA LEU A 390 -2.40 -36.20 0.47
C LEU A 390 -2.34 -37.58 1.14
N VAL A 391 -3.44 -38.01 1.81
CA VAL A 391 -3.54 -39.34 2.44
C VAL A 391 -3.45 -40.44 1.39
N GLU A 392 -4.18 -40.33 0.27
CA GLU A 392 -4.15 -41.30 -0.82
C GLU A 392 -2.75 -41.46 -1.42
N GLU A 393 -2.07 -40.35 -1.71
CA GLU A 393 -0.72 -40.35 -2.26
C GLU A 393 0.29 -41.00 -1.33
N ILE A 394 0.27 -40.68 -0.04
CA ILE A 394 1.24 -41.21 0.92
C ILE A 394 0.97 -42.67 1.25
N ASN A 395 -0.30 -43.05 1.46
CA ASN A 395 -0.63 -44.45 1.69
C ASN A 395 -0.29 -45.31 0.46
N LYS A 396 -0.44 -44.80 -0.76
CA LYS A 396 0.00 -45.50 -1.99
C LYS A 396 1.53 -45.70 -2.04
N LYS A 397 2.29 -44.65 -1.67
CA LYS A 397 3.78 -44.75 -1.59
C LYS A 397 4.21 -45.73 -0.49
N ASN A 398 3.57 -45.67 0.68
CA ASN A 398 3.92 -46.49 1.84
C ASN A 398 3.50 -47.95 1.72
N LYS A 399 2.63 -48.33 0.75
CA LYS A 399 2.23 -49.75 0.52
C LYS A 399 3.36 -50.64 0.04
N ASN A 400 4.38 -50.09 -0.66
CA ASN A 400 5.53 -50.85 -1.18
C ASN A 400 6.86 -50.13 -0.92
N PRO A 401 7.28 -49.93 0.34
CA PRO A 401 8.54 -49.27 0.63
C PRO A 401 9.72 -50.17 0.28
N LYS A 402 10.68 -49.62 -0.49
CA LYS A 402 11.94 -50.35 -0.81
C LYS A 402 12.86 -50.47 0.40
N SER A 403 12.73 -49.61 1.39
CA SER A 403 13.46 -49.66 2.67
C SER A 403 12.63 -48.97 3.78
N LYS A 404 12.95 -49.22 5.07
CA LYS A 404 12.33 -48.50 6.21
C LYS A 404 12.54 -46.99 6.17
N LYS A 405 13.57 -46.50 5.45
CA LYS A 405 13.85 -45.08 5.28
C LYS A 405 12.94 -44.40 4.23
N ASP A 406 12.27 -45.20 3.39
CA ASP A 406 11.40 -44.69 2.29
C ASP A 406 9.97 -44.48 2.76
N ILE A 407 9.63 -44.78 4.03
CA ILE A 407 8.32 -44.53 4.61
C ILE A 407 8.16 -43.02 4.84
N GLU A 408 7.38 -42.38 4.00
CA GLU A 408 7.05 -40.96 4.10
C GLU A 408 6.13 -40.71 5.31
N GLN A 409 6.48 -39.77 6.20
CA GLN A 409 5.69 -39.41 7.37
C GLN A 409 5.04 -38.05 7.21
N ILE A 410 3.73 -37.96 7.52
CA ILE A 410 3.02 -36.70 7.62
C ILE A 410 3.21 -36.13 9.02
N LYS A 411 3.75 -34.91 9.10
CA LYS A 411 3.70 -34.13 10.35
C LYS A 411 2.29 -33.56 10.52
N ILE A 412 1.47 -34.25 11.35
CA ILE A 412 0.14 -33.77 11.70
C ILE A 412 0.25 -32.43 12.45
N THR A 413 -0.60 -31.49 12.15
CA THR A 413 -0.62 -30.14 12.72
C THR A 413 -1.99 -29.81 13.26
N LYS A 414 -2.06 -28.92 14.26
CA LYS A 414 -3.31 -28.36 14.78
C LYS A 414 -3.65 -26.99 14.16
N ASN A 415 -2.85 -26.53 13.18
CA ASN A 415 -3.06 -25.24 12.54
C ASN A 415 -4.34 -25.26 11.70
N GLN A 416 -5.27 -24.32 11.94
CA GLN A 416 -6.55 -24.21 11.24
C GLN A 416 -6.43 -23.98 9.73
N ASN A 417 -5.29 -23.45 9.27
CA ASN A 417 -5.03 -23.18 7.85
C ASN A 417 -4.37 -24.35 7.13
N ASP A 418 -3.93 -25.38 7.86
CA ASP A 418 -3.22 -26.54 7.29
C ASP A 418 -4.20 -27.72 7.12
N PRO A 419 -4.39 -28.25 5.90
CA PRO A 419 -5.20 -29.43 5.64
C PRO A 419 -4.80 -30.65 6.47
N LYS A 420 -3.53 -30.75 6.86
CA LYS A 420 -2.99 -31.88 7.64
C LYS A 420 -3.65 -32.06 9.01
N ARG A 421 -4.39 -31.06 9.53
CA ARG A 421 -5.14 -31.20 10.78
C ARG A 421 -6.30 -32.20 10.67
N PHE A 422 -6.79 -32.45 9.47
CA PHE A 422 -7.84 -33.45 9.18
C PHE A 422 -7.27 -34.86 8.98
N ILE A 423 -5.99 -35.09 9.24
CA ILE A 423 -5.34 -36.37 9.08
C ILE A 423 -5.06 -36.96 10.45
N LYS A 424 -5.39 -38.26 10.64
CA LYS A 424 -4.95 -39.05 11.79
C LYS A 424 -4.05 -40.18 11.34
N GLN A 425 -3.10 -40.51 12.17
CA GLN A 425 -2.16 -41.61 11.97
C GLN A 425 -2.64 -42.84 12.74
N ILE A 426 -2.73 -43.98 12.08
CA ILE A 426 -2.97 -45.26 12.70
C ILE A 426 -1.69 -46.09 12.56
N LYS A 427 -1.26 -46.69 13.66
CA LYS A 427 -0.18 -47.63 13.67
C LYS A 427 -0.78 -49.02 13.80
N THR A 428 -0.61 -49.87 12.81
CA THR A 428 -1.12 -51.23 12.80
C THR A 428 0.01 -52.24 12.99
N THR A 429 -0.25 -53.28 13.77
CA THR A 429 0.67 -54.41 13.96
C THR A 429 0.04 -55.65 13.39
N ASP A 430 0.75 -56.38 12.60
CA ASP A 430 0.24 -57.64 12.06
C ASP A 430 0.20 -58.77 13.14
N ASN A 431 0.94 -58.70 14.24
CA ASN A 431 1.01 -59.73 15.27
C ASN A 431 1.28 -59.19 16.70
N GLY A 432 0.76 -58.06 17.10
CA GLY A 432 0.86 -57.61 18.51
C GLY A 432 2.23 -57.07 18.98
N GLU A 433 3.21 -57.01 18.10
CA GLU A 433 4.52 -56.39 18.33
C GLU A 433 4.65 -55.03 17.67
N VAL A 434 5.66 -54.23 18.01
CA VAL A 434 5.82 -52.82 17.60
C VAL A 434 5.38 -52.54 16.16
N ALA A 435 4.41 -51.66 15.98
CA ALA A 435 3.79 -51.31 14.70
C ALA A 435 4.83 -51.00 13.62
N SER A 436 4.91 -51.83 12.61
CA SER A 436 5.77 -51.66 11.45
C SER A 436 5.13 -50.84 10.32
N ASN A 437 3.80 -50.82 10.29
CA ASN A 437 3.04 -50.12 9.23
C ASN A 437 2.35 -48.86 9.76
N VAL A 438 2.51 -47.78 9.03
CA VAL A 438 1.91 -46.51 9.34
C VAL A 438 0.89 -46.21 8.24
N GLU A 439 -0.37 -46.14 8.61
CA GLU A 439 -1.46 -45.75 7.72
C GLU A 439 -2.06 -44.42 8.16
N TYR A 440 -2.40 -43.60 7.21
CA TYR A 440 -3.07 -42.30 7.43
C TYR A 440 -4.52 -42.37 7.02
N LEU A 441 -5.41 -41.83 7.84
CA LEU A 441 -6.83 -41.73 7.58
C LEU A 441 -7.31 -40.28 7.76
N ILE A 442 -8.48 -40.00 7.20
CA ILE A 442 -9.16 -38.72 7.44
C ILE A 442 -9.86 -38.78 8.81
N ALA A 443 -9.62 -37.76 9.62
CA ALA A 443 -10.28 -37.56 10.90
C ALA A 443 -11.59 -36.80 10.69
N GLU A 444 -12.63 -37.48 10.25
CA GLU A 444 -13.96 -36.88 9.96
C GLU A 444 -14.59 -36.26 11.21
N GLU A 445 -14.28 -36.78 12.39
CA GLU A 445 -14.70 -36.23 13.66
C GLU A 445 -14.22 -34.80 13.87
N ILE A 446 -12.99 -34.47 13.48
CA ILE A 446 -12.43 -33.12 13.58
C ILE A 446 -13.14 -32.18 12.61
N TYR A 447 -13.43 -32.65 11.39
CA TYR A 447 -14.15 -31.85 10.41
C TYR A 447 -15.57 -31.51 10.90
N LYS A 448 -16.34 -32.50 11.36
CA LYS A 448 -17.71 -32.33 11.91
C LYS A 448 -17.71 -31.40 13.12
N GLU A 449 -16.73 -31.54 14.02
CA GLU A 449 -16.60 -30.65 15.18
C GLU A 449 -16.31 -29.20 14.76
N GLU A 450 -15.45 -29.00 13.75
CA GLU A 450 -15.17 -27.66 13.24
C GLU A 450 -16.35 -27.04 12.48
N GLU A 451 -17.22 -27.84 11.86
CA GLU A 451 -18.41 -27.34 11.15
C GLU A 451 -19.42 -26.66 12.07
N LYS A 452 -19.52 -27.07 13.33
CA LYS A 452 -20.42 -26.44 14.32
C LYS A 452 -20.17 -24.95 14.48
N TYR A 453 -18.95 -24.50 14.26
CA TYR A 453 -18.54 -23.11 14.41
C TYR A 453 -18.63 -22.29 13.12
N ASN A 454 -19.10 -22.89 12.00
CA ASN A 454 -19.23 -22.17 10.73
C ASN A 454 -20.26 -21.05 10.84
N GLY A 455 -19.89 -19.87 10.35
CA GLY A 455 -20.73 -18.67 10.37
C GLY A 455 -20.63 -17.86 11.65
N LEU A 456 -20.02 -18.40 12.71
CA LEU A 456 -19.85 -17.74 13.99
C LEU A 456 -18.58 -16.89 14.04
N TYR A 457 -18.68 -15.71 14.68
CA TYR A 457 -17.55 -14.83 14.93
C TYR A 457 -17.69 -14.20 16.32
N GLY A 458 -16.63 -14.24 17.12
CA GLY A 458 -16.63 -13.74 18.49
C GLY A 458 -15.89 -12.40 18.62
N ILE A 459 -16.43 -11.50 19.43
CA ILE A 459 -15.84 -10.19 19.76
C ILE A 459 -15.90 -10.01 21.27
N THR A 460 -14.86 -9.52 21.90
CA THR A 460 -14.85 -9.08 23.30
C THR A 460 -14.58 -7.59 23.42
N THR A 461 -15.26 -6.93 24.35
CA THR A 461 -15.14 -5.50 24.60
C THR A 461 -15.45 -5.15 26.06
N ASN A 462 -14.86 -4.06 26.56
CA ASN A 462 -15.22 -3.44 27.85
C ASN A 462 -16.17 -2.24 27.68
N LEU A 463 -16.60 -1.97 26.44
CA LEU A 463 -17.47 -0.83 26.16
C LEU A 463 -18.93 -1.17 26.50
N ILE A 464 -19.65 -0.17 27.04
CA ILE A 464 -21.10 -0.21 27.29
C ILE A 464 -21.80 0.53 26.13
N ASN A 465 -21.30 0.36 24.92
CA ASN A 465 -21.88 0.97 23.75
C ASN A 465 -22.89 0.05 23.10
N ASP A 466 -23.65 0.61 22.17
CA ASP A 466 -24.51 -0.16 21.28
C ASP A 466 -23.72 -1.23 20.50
N THR A 467 -24.19 -2.47 20.58
CA THR A 467 -23.55 -3.64 19.94
C THR A 467 -23.38 -3.45 18.44
N GLU A 468 -24.29 -2.74 17.77
CA GLU A 468 -24.18 -2.43 16.34
C GLU A 468 -22.94 -1.58 16.06
N THR A 469 -22.69 -0.57 16.87
CA THR A 469 -21.48 0.28 16.77
C THR A 469 -20.20 -0.55 16.96
N ILE A 470 -20.18 -1.46 17.94
CA ILE A 470 -19.02 -2.34 18.19
C ILE A 470 -18.76 -3.25 16.98
N ILE A 471 -19.80 -3.87 16.43
CA ILE A 471 -19.67 -4.74 15.23
C ILE A 471 -19.22 -3.92 14.01
N LYS A 472 -19.70 -2.69 13.85
CA LYS A 472 -19.28 -1.81 12.76
C LYS A 472 -17.79 -1.43 12.87
N VAL A 473 -17.33 -1.09 14.08
CA VAL A 473 -15.91 -0.83 14.34
C VAL A 473 -15.07 -2.06 14.03
N MET A 474 -15.48 -3.24 14.53
CA MET A 474 -14.73 -4.49 14.24
C MET A 474 -14.66 -4.78 12.74
N LYS A 475 -15.72 -4.50 11.98
CA LYS A 475 -15.68 -4.63 10.51
C LYS A 475 -14.68 -3.68 9.87
N GLY A 476 -14.51 -2.46 10.38
CA GLY A 476 -13.53 -1.50 9.87
C GLY A 476 -12.06 -1.99 9.95
N ARG A 477 -11.78 -3.07 10.68
CA ARG A 477 -10.45 -3.68 10.74
C ARG A 477 -9.93 -4.19 9.38
N TRP A 478 -10.81 -4.43 8.41
CA TRP A 478 -10.39 -4.81 7.06
C TRP A 478 -9.45 -3.78 6.40
N GLU A 479 -9.52 -2.52 6.78
CA GLU A 479 -8.66 -1.44 6.26
C GLU A 479 -7.16 -1.70 6.51
N ILE A 480 -6.83 -2.25 7.70
CA ILE A 480 -5.43 -2.56 8.00
C ILE A 480 -4.96 -3.81 7.23
N GLU A 481 -5.83 -4.80 7.05
CA GLU A 481 -5.54 -5.98 6.24
C GLU A 481 -5.31 -5.59 4.78
N GLU A 482 -6.16 -4.70 4.24
CA GLU A 482 -6.02 -4.13 2.89
C GLU A 482 -4.73 -3.32 2.75
N SER A 483 -4.36 -2.53 3.75
CA SER A 483 -3.09 -1.79 3.75
C SER A 483 -1.88 -2.72 3.69
N PHE A 484 -1.90 -3.85 4.39
CA PHE A 484 -0.85 -4.86 4.26
C PHE A 484 -0.86 -5.54 2.89
N ARG A 485 -2.04 -5.77 2.30
CA ARG A 485 -2.16 -6.32 0.96
C ARG A 485 -1.56 -5.35 -0.07
N ILE A 486 -1.91 -4.07 0.01
CA ILE A 486 -1.34 -3.01 -0.85
C ILE A 486 0.19 -2.99 -0.72
N MET A 487 0.72 -3.01 0.49
CA MET A 487 2.17 -3.00 0.70
C MET A 487 2.85 -4.24 0.12
N LYS A 488 2.26 -5.44 0.26
CA LYS A 488 2.87 -6.70 -0.20
C LYS A 488 2.73 -6.90 -1.69
N ASP A 489 1.54 -6.71 -2.22
CA ASP A 489 1.19 -7.08 -3.59
C ASP A 489 1.43 -5.93 -4.57
N GLU A 490 0.91 -4.73 -4.27
CA GLU A 490 1.04 -3.59 -5.18
C GLU A 490 2.38 -2.87 -5.05
N PHE A 491 2.91 -2.75 -3.82
CA PHE A 491 4.20 -2.10 -3.58
C PHE A 491 5.37 -3.08 -3.54
N ASP A 492 5.15 -4.38 -3.78
CA ASP A 492 6.17 -5.43 -3.76
C ASP A 492 7.17 -5.28 -2.58
N SER A 493 6.62 -4.93 -1.40
CA SER A 493 7.47 -4.75 -0.20
C SER A 493 7.97 -6.07 0.35
N GLY A 494 7.38 -7.19 -0.08
CA GLY A 494 7.72 -8.54 0.36
C GLY A 494 9.09 -9.00 -0.09
N THR A 495 9.60 -8.48 -1.22
CA THR A 495 10.89 -8.88 -1.79
C THR A 495 11.96 -7.85 -1.43
N VAL A 496 12.62 -8.04 -0.29
CA VAL A 496 13.64 -7.11 0.21
C VAL A 496 15.04 -7.70 0.05
N HIS A 497 15.89 -7.04 -0.77
CA HIS A 497 17.28 -7.42 -1.00
C HIS A 497 18.24 -6.53 -0.18
N LEU A 498 17.95 -6.34 1.11
CA LEU A 498 18.76 -5.57 2.04
C LEU A 498 19.13 -6.48 3.22
N SER A 499 20.39 -6.40 3.67
CA SER A 499 20.89 -7.21 4.79
C SER A 499 21.08 -6.38 6.08
N ARG A 500 21.34 -5.09 5.96
CA ARG A 500 21.59 -4.22 7.12
C ARG A 500 20.27 -3.75 7.73
N GLU A 501 20.15 -3.89 9.05
CA GLU A 501 18.97 -3.50 9.83
C GLU A 501 18.53 -2.05 9.58
N ASP A 502 19.48 -1.09 9.63
CA ASP A 502 19.20 0.32 9.40
C ASP A 502 18.61 0.58 8.01
N ARG A 503 19.11 -0.10 6.98
CA ARG A 503 18.58 0.04 5.62
C ARG A 503 17.23 -0.65 5.45
N ILE A 504 16.99 -1.76 6.15
CA ILE A 504 15.70 -2.44 6.19
C ILE A 504 14.65 -1.53 6.83
N LYS A 505 14.93 -0.95 7.99
CA LYS A 505 14.04 0.02 8.65
C LYS A 505 13.76 1.23 7.75
N GLY A 506 14.80 1.80 7.11
CA GLY A 506 14.63 2.91 6.17
C GLY A 506 13.77 2.54 4.94
N HIS A 507 13.87 1.30 4.46
CA HIS A 507 13.00 0.80 3.39
C HIS A 507 11.53 0.77 3.85
N PHE A 508 11.24 0.28 5.04
CA PHE A 508 9.86 0.25 5.56
C PHE A 508 9.31 1.63 5.86
N ILE A 509 10.14 2.60 6.26
CA ILE A 509 9.72 4.02 6.32
C ILE A 509 9.32 4.52 4.92
N THR A 510 10.09 4.18 3.88
CA THR A 510 9.69 4.52 2.50
C THR A 510 8.34 3.90 2.13
N CYS A 511 8.11 2.62 2.47
CA CYS A 511 6.84 1.95 2.23
C CYS A 511 5.68 2.58 3.02
N TYR A 512 5.91 2.97 4.25
CA TYR A 512 4.95 3.65 5.11
C TYR A 512 4.53 5.03 4.54
N LEU A 513 5.50 5.84 4.09
CA LEU A 513 5.22 7.12 3.43
C LEU A 513 4.45 6.90 2.12
N SER A 514 4.82 5.88 1.35
CA SER A 514 4.11 5.50 0.11
C SER A 514 2.68 5.08 0.39
N LEU A 515 2.46 4.27 1.43
CA LEU A 515 1.12 3.86 1.85
C LEU A 515 0.27 5.08 2.27
N PHE A 516 0.85 6.01 3.03
CA PHE A 516 0.13 7.21 3.46
C PHE A 516 -0.31 8.06 2.25
N ILE A 517 0.62 8.32 1.31
CA ILE A 517 0.33 9.09 0.09
C ILE A 517 -0.75 8.39 -0.74
N TYR A 518 -0.66 7.07 -0.89
CA TYR A 518 -1.63 6.29 -1.63
C TYR A 518 -3.02 6.36 -0.97
N ARG A 519 -3.12 6.10 0.34
CA ARG A 519 -4.39 6.19 1.07
C ARG A 519 -5.00 7.58 1.01
N TYR A 520 -4.16 8.61 1.08
CA TYR A 520 -4.63 9.98 0.89
C TYR A 520 -5.22 10.18 -0.52
N LEU A 521 -4.54 9.70 -1.57
CA LEU A 521 -5.03 9.78 -2.94
C LEU A 521 -6.35 9.03 -3.12
N GLU A 522 -6.44 7.80 -2.64
CA GLU A 522 -7.61 6.94 -2.72
C GLU A 522 -8.85 7.61 -2.12
N HIS A 523 -8.76 8.09 -0.87
CA HIS A 523 -9.85 8.82 -0.21
C HIS A 523 -10.23 10.12 -0.93
N GLN A 524 -9.27 10.81 -1.53
CA GLN A 524 -9.57 12.02 -2.29
C GLN A 524 -10.27 11.71 -3.63
N LEU A 525 -10.15 10.50 -4.12
CA LEU A 525 -10.93 9.97 -5.25
C LEU A 525 -12.25 9.33 -4.78
N ASN A 526 -12.65 9.54 -3.51
CA ASN A 526 -13.88 9.01 -2.89
C ASN A 526 -13.97 7.48 -2.94
N ASP A 527 -12.83 6.77 -2.85
CA ASP A 527 -12.73 5.31 -2.89
C ASP A 527 -13.42 4.67 -4.12
N LYS A 528 -13.54 5.46 -5.21
CA LYS A 528 -14.26 5.07 -6.44
C LYS A 528 -13.51 4.05 -7.28
N TYR A 529 -12.19 4.03 -7.18
CA TYR A 529 -11.31 3.22 -8.01
C TYR A 529 -10.50 2.23 -7.18
N THR A 530 -10.25 1.05 -7.75
CA THR A 530 -9.40 0.05 -7.11
C THR A 530 -7.93 0.48 -7.12
N VAL A 531 -7.14 -0.07 -6.19
CA VAL A 531 -5.69 0.18 -6.12
C VAL A 531 -5.00 -0.13 -7.46
N HIS A 532 -5.39 -1.23 -8.11
CA HIS A 532 -4.84 -1.63 -9.40
C HIS A 532 -5.14 -0.61 -10.51
N GLU A 533 -6.36 -0.07 -10.57
CA GLU A 533 -6.73 0.97 -11.55
C GLU A 533 -5.92 2.24 -11.34
N ILE A 534 -5.79 2.72 -10.10
CA ILE A 534 -5.01 3.92 -9.78
C ILE A 534 -3.55 3.71 -10.16
N VAL A 535 -2.90 2.65 -9.65
CA VAL A 535 -1.48 2.39 -9.88
C VAL A 535 -1.20 2.17 -11.37
N SER A 536 -2.00 1.33 -12.07
CA SER A 536 -1.81 1.08 -13.50
C SER A 536 -2.01 2.32 -14.37
N THR A 537 -2.90 3.23 -13.97
CA THR A 537 -3.09 4.52 -14.66
C THR A 537 -1.86 5.40 -14.50
N LEU A 538 -1.36 5.57 -13.26
CA LEU A 538 -0.14 6.34 -13.00
C LEU A 538 1.09 5.77 -13.74
N GLN A 539 1.19 4.44 -13.85
CA GLN A 539 2.23 3.74 -14.62
C GLN A 539 2.18 4.06 -16.12
N LYS A 540 0.98 4.15 -16.69
CA LYS A 540 0.77 4.42 -18.12
C LYS A 540 0.95 5.89 -18.48
N MET A 541 0.93 6.81 -17.52
CA MET A 541 1.08 8.24 -17.77
C MET A 541 2.51 8.58 -18.17
N LYS A 542 2.78 8.48 -19.46
CA LYS A 542 4.05 8.85 -20.10
C LYS A 542 3.87 10.08 -20.97
N MET A 543 4.98 10.75 -21.23
CA MET A 543 5.06 11.91 -22.11
C MET A 543 6.27 11.80 -23.03
N LEU A 544 6.05 11.98 -24.31
CA LEU A 544 7.10 12.07 -25.31
C LEU A 544 7.69 13.48 -25.33
N GLU A 545 8.97 13.61 -25.09
CA GLU A 545 9.67 14.89 -25.24
C GLU A 545 9.90 15.21 -26.73
N LEU A 546 9.29 16.28 -27.18
CA LEU A 546 9.61 16.92 -28.44
C LEU A 546 10.66 18.00 -28.16
N LYS A 547 11.92 17.65 -28.41
CA LYS A 547 13.06 18.49 -28.06
C LYS A 547 12.90 19.91 -28.57
N GLY A 548 12.84 20.86 -27.66
CA GLY A 548 12.67 22.27 -27.96
C GLY A 548 11.22 22.75 -28.07
N LYS A 549 10.23 21.86 -28.05
CA LYS A 549 8.81 22.20 -28.16
C LYS A 549 8.04 21.92 -26.87
N GLY A 550 8.34 20.83 -26.17
CA GLY A 550 7.65 20.44 -24.95
C GLY A 550 7.41 18.94 -24.87
N TYR A 551 6.34 18.56 -24.19
CA TYR A 551 5.97 17.17 -23.94
C TYR A 551 4.59 16.87 -24.53
N VAL A 552 4.45 15.73 -25.21
CA VAL A 552 3.19 15.19 -25.73
C VAL A 552 2.75 14.04 -24.84
N PRO A 553 1.56 14.07 -24.23
CA PRO A 553 1.03 12.95 -23.47
C PRO A 553 0.86 11.70 -24.35
N GLU A 554 1.33 10.54 -23.87
CA GLU A 554 1.23 9.25 -24.57
C GLU A 554 0.18 8.33 -23.92
N TYR A 555 -0.63 8.83 -23.01
CA TYR A 555 -1.63 8.04 -22.28
C TYR A 555 -3.05 8.33 -22.76
N THR A 556 -3.94 7.37 -22.53
CA THR A 556 -5.36 7.52 -22.83
C THR A 556 -6.05 8.33 -21.73
N ARG A 557 -6.82 9.35 -22.10
CA ARG A 557 -7.68 10.08 -21.19
C ARG A 557 -8.88 9.22 -20.79
N THR A 558 -9.15 9.12 -19.48
CA THR A 558 -10.22 8.33 -18.87
C THR A 558 -10.87 9.14 -17.75
N ASP A 559 -12.01 8.67 -17.22
CA ASP A 559 -12.65 9.29 -16.05
C ASP A 559 -11.68 9.39 -14.86
N LEU A 560 -10.85 8.37 -14.64
CA LEU A 560 -9.85 8.41 -13.57
C LEU A 560 -8.78 9.47 -13.83
N THR A 561 -8.30 9.63 -15.05
CA THR A 561 -7.34 10.72 -15.35
C THR A 561 -7.96 12.09 -15.18
N ASP A 562 -9.23 12.25 -15.54
CA ASP A 562 -9.98 13.51 -15.34
C ASP A 562 -10.16 13.81 -13.85
N ASP A 563 -10.56 12.82 -13.04
CA ASP A 563 -10.69 12.96 -11.59
C ASP A 563 -9.35 13.32 -10.94
N LEU A 564 -8.25 12.69 -11.37
CA LEU A 564 -6.89 13.02 -10.92
C LEU A 564 -6.51 14.48 -11.24
N HIS A 565 -6.77 14.93 -12.47
CA HIS A 565 -6.47 16.30 -12.90
C HIS A 565 -7.33 17.32 -12.15
N GLN A 566 -8.62 17.05 -12.02
CA GLN A 566 -9.56 17.93 -11.33
C GLN A 566 -9.20 18.09 -9.86
N PHE A 567 -9.00 16.96 -9.17
CA PHE A 567 -8.68 16.96 -7.74
C PHE A 567 -7.38 17.69 -7.43
N LEU A 568 -6.32 17.40 -8.18
CA LEU A 568 -5.00 17.98 -7.92
C LEU A 568 -4.78 19.34 -8.61
N GLY A 569 -5.70 19.78 -9.48
CA GLY A 569 -5.57 21.02 -10.24
C GLY A 569 -4.32 21.03 -11.13
N ILE A 570 -3.93 19.86 -11.65
CA ILE A 570 -2.78 19.67 -12.53
C ILE A 570 -3.31 19.24 -13.89
N ASN A 571 -3.18 20.07 -14.91
CA ASN A 571 -3.59 19.72 -16.27
C ASN A 571 -2.37 19.31 -17.09
N THR A 572 -2.28 18.01 -17.35
CA THR A 572 -1.22 17.40 -18.18
C THR A 572 -1.79 16.62 -19.37
N ASP A 573 -3.03 16.90 -19.75
CA ASP A 573 -3.81 16.22 -20.79
C ASP A 573 -4.04 17.04 -22.05
N ASN A 574 -3.31 18.16 -22.20
CA ASN A 574 -3.29 18.91 -23.47
C ASN A 574 -2.44 18.16 -24.50
N GLU A 575 -2.78 18.29 -25.81
CA GLU A 575 -2.03 17.65 -26.90
C GLU A 575 -0.52 17.90 -26.86
N ILE A 576 -0.10 19.07 -26.37
CA ILE A 576 1.31 19.38 -26.09
C ILE A 576 1.40 20.30 -24.86
N ILE A 577 2.40 20.08 -24.04
CA ILE A 577 2.66 20.84 -22.81
C ILE A 577 4.07 21.43 -22.90
N ASP A 578 4.19 22.74 -22.87
CA ASP A 578 5.48 23.38 -22.95
C ASP A 578 6.32 23.23 -21.67
N TYR A 579 7.61 23.43 -21.77
CA TYR A 579 8.55 23.33 -20.63
C TYR A 579 8.23 24.32 -19.50
N LYS A 580 7.68 25.50 -19.81
CA LYS A 580 7.29 26.48 -18.80
C LYS A 580 6.10 26.00 -17.98
N LYS A 581 5.13 25.37 -18.64
CA LYS A 581 3.95 24.81 -17.95
C LYS A 581 4.37 23.68 -17.02
N ILE A 582 5.24 22.76 -17.48
CA ILE A 582 5.81 21.70 -16.63
C ILE A 582 6.54 22.31 -15.43
N LYS A 583 7.40 23.31 -15.66
CA LYS A 583 8.09 24.00 -14.56
C LYS A 583 7.10 24.65 -13.58
N LYS A 584 6.07 25.32 -14.09
CA LYS A 584 5.02 25.93 -13.27
C LYS A 584 4.29 24.89 -12.41
N ILE A 585 4.04 23.68 -12.95
CA ILE A 585 3.47 22.56 -12.18
C ILE A 585 4.40 22.21 -11.00
N PHE A 586 5.68 22.02 -11.24
CA PHE A 586 6.65 21.69 -10.19
C PHE A 586 6.77 22.80 -9.13
N ASP A 587 6.79 24.06 -9.55
CA ASP A 587 6.88 25.19 -8.62
C ASP A 587 5.60 25.37 -7.79
N SER A 588 4.42 25.17 -8.40
CA SER A 588 3.14 25.27 -7.68
C SER A 588 2.94 24.16 -6.65
N GLN A 589 3.56 23.00 -6.82
CA GLN A 589 3.49 21.90 -5.86
C GLN A 589 4.25 22.18 -4.58
N LYS A 590 5.34 22.99 -4.65
CA LYS A 590 6.13 23.45 -3.50
C LYS A 590 5.50 24.62 -2.74
N SER A 591 4.41 25.19 -3.24
CA SER A 591 3.74 26.28 -2.55
C SER A 591 3.15 25.81 -1.23
N LYS A 592 3.28 26.64 -0.20
CA LYS A 592 2.83 26.37 1.18
C LYS A 592 1.35 25.93 1.20
N PRO A 593 0.99 25.03 2.13
CA PRO A 593 -0.42 24.70 2.36
C PRO A 593 -1.25 25.89 2.74
#